data_213873b8897ba3269aefe4080772fcbe
#
_entry.id   213873b8897ba3269aefe4080772fcbe
#
_cell.length_a   1.000
_cell.length_b   1.000
_cell.length_c   1.000
_cell.angle_alpha   90.00
_cell.angle_beta   90.00
_cell.angle_gamma   90.00
#
_symmetry.space_group_name_H-M   'P 1'
#
loop_
_entity.id
_entity.type
_entity.pdbx_description
1 polymer ?
#
loop_
_entity_poly.entity_id
_entity_poly.type
_entity_poly.pdbx_seq_one_letter_code
_entity_poly.pdbx_strand_id
1 'polypeptide(L)'
;MAAVLHLPTHKVADVVVVGAGLCGLALTRSLVARGLDVTLLEARDRIGGRVLTRTDAQTGQALDLGAAWYWPETEPRISALLSELGLATLTQHDPGDALWLTDPNRQPERRQEEGGVHAGARRIQGGAAQLADALAAELPAGCLQLGKPVRVLRDRGSHIEIMLETGAPLRAR
;
A
#
# COMPACT_ATOMS: atom_id res chain seq x y z
N MET A 1 37.56 9.56 -36.96
CA MET A 1 36.16 9.88 -36.65
C MET A 1 35.82 9.17 -35.30
N ALA A 2 35.76 9.89 -34.21
CA ALA A 2 35.39 9.32 -32.92
C ALA A 2 33.85 9.15 -32.90
N ALA A 3 33.38 7.93 -32.69
CA ALA A 3 31.97 7.65 -32.47
C ALA A 3 31.55 8.28 -31.15
N VAL A 4 30.68 9.30 -31.20
CA VAL A 4 30.00 9.86 -30.02
C VAL A 4 29.07 8.77 -29.56
N LEU A 5 29.46 8.07 -28.48
CA LEU A 5 28.57 7.19 -27.72
C LEU A 5 27.41 8.04 -27.21
N HIS A 6 26.25 7.94 -27.85
CA HIS A 6 24.99 8.48 -27.35
C HIS A 6 24.61 7.64 -26.13
N LEU A 7 25.00 8.10 -24.93
CA LEU A 7 24.46 7.56 -23.69
C LEU A 7 22.95 7.81 -23.71
N PRO A 8 22.12 6.81 -23.42
CA PRO A 8 20.68 7.01 -23.34
C PRO A 8 20.42 8.11 -22.31
N THR A 9 19.78 9.17 -22.75
CA THR A 9 19.31 10.24 -21.85
C THR A 9 18.27 9.62 -20.91
N HIS A 10 18.69 9.25 -19.70
CA HIS A 10 17.75 8.80 -18.68
C HIS A 10 16.75 9.93 -18.42
N LYS A 11 15.49 9.69 -18.75
CA LYS A 11 14.40 10.61 -18.47
C LYS A 11 14.44 10.92 -16.96
N VAL A 12 14.49 12.21 -16.61
CA VAL A 12 14.43 12.67 -15.21
C VAL A 12 12.96 12.76 -14.84
N ALA A 13 12.50 11.96 -13.91
CA ALA A 13 11.15 12.06 -13.37
C ALA A 13 11.00 13.36 -12.54
N ASP A 14 9.79 13.88 -12.43
CA ASP A 14 9.53 14.97 -11.49
C ASP A 14 9.62 14.45 -10.05
N VAL A 15 9.07 13.25 -9.81
CA VAL A 15 9.07 12.60 -8.50
C VAL A 15 9.34 11.09 -8.64
N VAL A 16 10.15 10.55 -7.74
CA VAL A 16 10.24 9.10 -7.50
C VAL A 16 9.68 8.80 -6.12
N VAL A 17 8.65 7.94 -6.08
CA VAL A 17 8.05 7.43 -4.84
C VAL A 17 8.65 6.06 -4.54
N VAL A 18 9.10 5.83 -3.31
CA VAL A 18 9.68 4.55 -2.88
C VAL A 18 8.73 3.82 -1.95
N GLY A 19 8.28 2.66 -2.38
CA GLY A 19 7.37 1.76 -1.68
C GLY A 19 5.92 1.87 -2.17
N ALA A 20 5.38 0.76 -2.74
CA ALA A 20 4.00 0.64 -3.20
C ALA A 20 3.06 0.08 -2.13
N GLY A 21 3.19 0.54 -0.88
CA GLY A 21 2.15 0.43 0.15
C GLY A 21 1.02 1.41 -0.12
N LEU A 22 -0.04 1.39 0.68
CA LEU A 22 -1.21 2.27 0.49
C LEU A 22 -0.83 3.76 0.40
N CYS A 23 0.10 4.22 1.25
CA CYS A 23 0.55 5.62 1.24
C CYS A 23 1.26 5.98 -0.07
N GLY A 24 2.17 5.12 -0.56
CA GLY A 24 2.89 5.35 -1.82
C GLY A 24 1.96 5.32 -3.03
N LEU A 25 1.03 4.38 -3.07
CA LEU A 25 0.00 4.30 -4.12
C LEU A 25 -0.88 5.54 -4.14
N ALA A 26 -1.43 5.95 -2.99
CA ALA A 26 -2.30 7.13 -2.88
C ALA A 26 -1.54 8.43 -3.20
N LEU A 27 -0.28 8.56 -2.75
CA LEU A 27 0.58 9.69 -3.08
C LEU A 27 0.84 9.75 -4.59
N THR A 28 1.24 8.64 -5.20
CA THR A 28 1.51 8.57 -6.64
C THR A 28 0.29 8.96 -7.45
N ARG A 29 -0.88 8.40 -7.12
CA ARG A 29 -2.16 8.77 -7.73
C ARG A 29 -2.41 10.28 -7.66
N SER A 30 -2.22 10.88 -6.49
CA SER A 30 -2.42 12.32 -6.29
C SER A 30 -1.44 13.19 -7.08
N LEU A 31 -0.19 12.77 -7.22
CA LEU A 31 0.84 13.49 -7.98
C LEU A 31 0.58 13.39 -9.50
N VAL A 32 0.23 12.20 -9.97
CA VAL A 32 -0.15 11.97 -11.38
C VAL A 32 -1.38 12.79 -11.76
N ALA A 33 -2.40 12.86 -10.89
CA ALA A 33 -3.58 13.70 -11.13
C ALA A 33 -3.26 15.20 -11.23
N ARG A 34 -2.10 15.63 -10.70
CA ARG A 34 -1.58 17.01 -10.84
C ARG A 34 -0.70 17.20 -12.07
N GLY A 35 -0.57 16.18 -12.93
CA GLY A 35 0.21 16.25 -14.17
C GLY A 35 1.71 16.03 -14.01
N LEU A 36 2.19 15.54 -12.85
CA LEU A 36 3.59 15.24 -12.61
C LEU A 36 3.99 13.90 -13.26
N ASP A 37 5.22 13.83 -13.77
CA ASP A 37 5.85 12.58 -14.20
C ASP A 37 6.39 11.84 -12.98
N VAL A 38 5.72 10.75 -12.61
CA VAL A 38 6.01 10.01 -11.37
C VAL A 38 6.44 8.58 -11.69
N THR A 39 7.48 8.12 -11.00
CA THR A 39 7.86 6.71 -10.96
C THR A 39 7.67 6.19 -9.54
N LEU A 40 6.90 5.10 -9.39
CA LEU A 40 6.68 4.40 -8.13
C LEU A 40 7.49 3.11 -8.11
N LEU A 41 8.43 2.99 -7.18
CA LEU A 41 9.31 1.82 -7.02
C LEU A 41 8.87 0.98 -5.84
N GLU A 42 8.79 -0.33 -6.02
CA GLU A 42 8.53 -1.30 -4.97
C GLU A 42 9.61 -2.39 -4.99
N ALA A 43 10.15 -2.71 -3.82
CA ALA A 43 11.22 -3.69 -3.69
C ALA A 43 10.73 -5.13 -3.93
N ARG A 44 9.48 -5.42 -3.55
CA ARG A 44 8.86 -6.75 -3.70
C ARG A 44 8.26 -6.92 -5.08
N ASP A 45 7.83 -8.13 -5.35
CA ASP A 45 7.04 -8.53 -6.53
C ASP A 45 5.53 -8.22 -6.40
N ARG A 46 5.11 -7.54 -5.32
CA ARG A 46 3.72 -7.22 -5.01
C ARG A 46 3.56 -5.82 -4.40
N ILE A 47 2.40 -5.24 -4.59
CA ILE A 47 1.94 -4.01 -3.93
C ILE A 47 1.32 -4.27 -2.56
N GLY A 48 0.84 -3.21 -1.89
CA GLY A 48 0.06 -3.24 -0.65
C GLY A 48 0.88 -3.11 0.62
N GLY A 49 2.19 -3.44 0.60
CA GLY A 49 3.03 -3.33 1.80
C GLY A 49 2.56 -4.22 2.95
N ARG A 50 2.07 -3.60 4.04
CA ARG A 50 1.48 -4.28 5.22
C ARG A 50 0.06 -4.78 5.00
N VAL A 51 -0.60 -4.37 3.94
CA VAL A 51 -1.87 -4.95 3.50
C VAL A 51 -1.57 -6.17 2.64
N LEU A 52 -2.13 -7.30 3.01
CA LEU A 52 -1.98 -8.55 2.30
C LEU A 52 -3.25 -9.38 2.45
N THR A 53 -3.91 -9.66 1.35
CA THR A 53 -5.03 -10.60 1.27
C THR A 53 -4.58 -11.83 0.50
N ARG A 54 -4.98 -13.01 0.95
CA ARG A 54 -4.79 -14.29 0.25
C ARG A 54 -6.12 -15.01 0.12
N THR A 55 -6.31 -15.67 -0.97
CA THR A 55 -7.48 -16.55 -1.15
C THR A 55 -7.17 -17.91 -0.57
N ASP A 56 -8.01 -18.38 0.32
CA ASP A 56 -7.93 -19.74 0.84
C ASP A 56 -8.29 -20.75 -0.28
N ALA A 57 -7.41 -21.72 -0.51
CA ALA A 57 -7.54 -22.64 -1.62
C ALA A 57 -8.70 -23.64 -1.47
N GLN A 58 -9.16 -23.89 -0.23
CA GLN A 58 -10.22 -24.85 0.04
C GLN A 58 -11.60 -24.20 0.00
N THR A 59 -11.72 -22.98 0.56
CA THR A 59 -13.00 -22.29 0.72
C THR A 59 -13.24 -21.21 -0.33
N GLY A 60 -12.20 -20.75 -1.02
CA GLY A 60 -12.25 -19.62 -1.93
C GLY A 60 -12.40 -18.25 -1.21
N GLN A 61 -12.32 -18.23 0.12
CA GLN A 61 -12.50 -17.01 0.90
C GLN A 61 -11.25 -16.15 0.90
N ALA A 62 -11.46 -14.81 0.90
CA ALA A 62 -10.40 -13.85 1.06
C ALA A 62 -10.00 -13.72 2.55
N LEU A 63 -8.72 -13.96 2.83
CA LEU A 63 -8.14 -13.88 4.17
C LEU A 63 -7.15 -12.74 4.24
N ASP A 64 -7.40 -11.75 5.10
CA ASP A 64 -6.47 -10.67 5.38
C ASP A 64 -5.39 -11.15 6.35
N LEU A 65 -4.14 -11.18 5.89
CA LEU A 65 -2.96 -11.56 6.67
C LEU A 65 -2.17 -10.34 7.18
N GLY A 66 -2.78 -9.17 7.09
CA GLY A 66 -2.24 -7.88 7.52
C GLY A 66 -3.32 -7.00 8.12
N ALA A 67 -3.34 -5.71 7.75
CA ALA A 67 -4.42 -4.82 8.13
C ALA A 67 -5.76 -5.32 7.54
N ALA A 68 -6.78 -5.42 8.37
CA ALA A 68 -8.07 -6.01 8.00
C ALA A 68 -9.25 -5.11 8.33
N TRP A 69 -9.11 -4.20 9.28
CA TRP A 69 -10.18 -3.37 9.82
C TRP A 69 -9.90 -1.88 9.64
N TYR A 70 -10.97 -1.10 9.61
CA TYR A 70 -10.96 0.35 9.77
C TYR A 70 -12.23 0.79 10.50
N TRP A 71 -12.17 1.95 11.15
CA TRP A 71 -13.26 2.54 11.91
C TRP A 71 -13.75 3.81 11.24
N PRO A 72 -14.92 3.80 10.56
CA PRO A 72 -15.41 4.95 9.79
C PRO A 72 -15.49 6.26 10.58
N GLU A 73 -15.84 6.18 11.86
CA GLU A 73 -16.01 7.34 12.73
C GLU A 73 -14.69 8.06 13.04
N THR A 74 -13.61 7.30 13.20
CA THR A 74 -12.28 7.83 13.54
C THR A 74 -11.36 7.96 12.32
N GLU A 75 -11.69 7.29 11.22
CA GLU A 75 -10.89 7.21 9.99
C GLU A 75 -11.68 7.66 8.75
N PRO A 76 -12.23 8.91 8.75
CA PRO A 76 -13.10 9.39 7.67
C PRO A 76 -12.40 9.46 6.30
N ARG A 77 -11.07 9.61 6.27
CA ARG A 77 -10.31 9.65 5.01
C ARG A 77 -10.30 8.30 4.30
N ILE A 78 -10.21 7.19 5.06
CA ILE A 78 -10.30 5.84 4.47
C ILE A 78 -11.72 5.62 3.97
N SER A 79 -12.74 5.98 4.74
CA SER A 79 -14.15 5.87 4.33
C SER A 79 -14.43 6.61 3.03
N ALA A 80 -13.95 7.86 2.90
CA ALA A 80 -14.09 8.66 1.69
C ALA A 80 -13.38 8.02 0.49
N LEU A 81 -12.15 7.53 0.68
CA LEU A 81 -11.38 6.89 -0.38
C LEU A 81 -12.03 5.58 -0.86
N LEU A 82 -12.55 4.76 0.05
CA LEU A 82 -13.28 3.54 -0.31
C LEU A 82 -14.55 3.86 -1.12
N SER A 83 -15.28 4.89 -0.72
CA SER A 83 -16.45 5.37 -1.47
C SER A 83 -16.07 5.90 -2.86
N GLU A 84 -15.02 6.69 -2.96
CA GLU A 84 -14.50 7.22 -4.23
C GLU A 84 -14.11 6.11 -5.21
N LEU A 85 -13.46 5.06 -4.70
CA LEU A 85 -13.02 3.90 -5.49
C LEU A 85 -14.14 2.86 -5.70
N GLY A 86 -15.36 3.10 -5.20
CA GLY A 86 -16.50 2.19 -5.35
C GLY A 86 -16.34 0.85 -4.62
N LEU A 87 -15.50 0.79 -3.57
CA LEU A 87 -15.22 -0.42 -2.84
C LEU A 87 -16.29 -0.69 -1.78
N ALA A 88 -16.95 -1.85 -1.87
CA ALA A 88 -17.94 -2.29 -0.90
C ALA A 88 -17.28 -2.70 0.42
N THR A 89 -18.01 -2.48 1.51
CA THR A 89 -17.53 -2.79 2.87
C THR A 89 -18.55 -3.57 3.67
N LEU A 90 -18.06 -4.37 4.61
CA LEU A 90 -18.85 -5.21 5.50
C LEU A 90 -18.64 -4.75 6.95
N THR A 91 -19.70 -4.78 7.76
CA THR A 91 -19.55 -4.59 9.21
C THR A 91 -18.81 -5.79 9.79
N GLN A 92 -17.85 -5.52 10.67
CA GLN A 92 -17.20 -6.61 11.42
C GLN A 92 -18.23 -7.26 12.33
N HIS A 93 -18.45 -8.55 12.11
CA HIS A 93 -19.30 -9.36 12.98
C HIS A 93 -18.44 -9.92 14.11
N ASP A 94 -18.72 -9.52 15.33
CA ASP A 94 -17.84 -9.77 16.47
C ASP A 94 -18.63 -9.97 17.76
N PRO A 95 -19.71 -10.81 17.72
CA PRO A 95 -20.52 -11.05 18.91
C PRO A 95 -19.81 -11.99 19.88
N GLY A 96 -20.01 -11.75 21.16
CA GLY A 96 -19.53 -12.63 22.22
C GLY A 96 -18.63 -11.92 23.22
N ASP A 97 -18.11 -12.70 24.15
CA ASP A 97 -17.23 -12.21 25.18
C ASP A 97 -15.77 -12.20 24.73
N ALA A 98 -15.02 -11.24 25.23
CA ALA A 98 -13.58 -11.17 25.04
C ALA A 98 -12.83 -11.94 26.13
N LEU A 99 -11.72 -12.59 25.75
CA LEU A 99 -10.76 -13.14 26.69
C LEU A 99 -9.55 -12.21 26.79
N TRP A 100 -9.37 -11.60 27.95
CA TRP A 100 -8.26 -10.70 28.21
C TRP A 100 -7.14 -11.43 28.95
N LEU A 101 -5.98 -11.54 28.31
CA LEU A 101 -4.76 -12.08 28.89
C LEU A 101 -3.79 -10.94 29.19
N THR A 102 -3.87 -10.39 30.40
CA THR A 102 -2.99 -9.30 30.85
C THR A 102 -1.67 -9.79 31.44
N ASP A 103 -1.65 -11.03 31.93
CA ASP A 103 -0.47 -11.69 32.50
C ASP A 103 -0.41 -13.13 31.96
N PRO A 104 0.65 -13.51 31.25
CA PRO A 104 0.77 -14.85 30.64
C PRO A 104 0.78 -16.00 31.68
N ASN A 105 1.04 -15.67 32.97
CA ASN A 105 1.05 -16.65 34.05
C ASN A 105 -0.31 -16.77 34.79
N ARG A 106 -1.32 -16.06 34.33
CA ARG A 106 -2.68 -16.10 34.91
C ARG A 106 -3.68 -16.65 33.89
N GLN A 107 -4.84 -17.08 34.41
CA GLN A 107 -5.96 -17.42 33.54
C GLN A 107 -6.51 -16.15 32.87
N PRO A 108 -6.94 -16.24 31.60
CA PRO A 108 -7.58 -15.13 30.93
C PRO A 108 -8.85 -14.69 31.68
N GLU A 109 -9.05 -13.38 31.75
CA GLU A 109 -10.29 -12.82 32.26
C GLU A 109 -11.33 -12.74 31.15
N ARG A 110 -12.51 -13.30 31.38
CA ARG A 110 -13.63 -13.21 30.45
C ARG A 110 -14.39 -11.91 30.70
N ARG A 111 -14.52 -11.07 29.68
CA ARG A 111 -15.25 -9.80 29.74
C ARG A 111 -16.32 -9.77 28.66
N GLN A 112 -17.48 -9.28 29.05
CA GLN A 112 -18.55 -8.99 28.10
C GLN A 112 -18.23 -7.64 27.42
N GLU A 113 -18.11 -7.64 26.09
CA GLU A 113 -17.89 -6.44 25.29
C GLU A 113 -19.13 -6.15 24.47
N GLU A 114 -19.80 -5.03 24.73
CA GLU A 114 -20.96 -4.60 23.96
C GLU A 114 -20.55 -4.28 22.53
N GLY A 115 -21.07 -5.04 21.57
CA GLY A 115 -20.71 -4.93 20.14
C GLY A 115 -19.41 -5.63 19.74
N GLY A 116 -18.73 -6.33 20.67
CA GLY A 116 -17.48 -7.06 20.42
C GLY A 116 -16.22 -6.21 20.55
N VAL A 117 -15.07 -6.86 20.48
CA VAL A 117 -13.73 -6.24 20.63
C VAL A 117 -13.43 -5.20 19.52
N HIS A 118 -14.06 -5.37 18.37
CA HIS A 118 -13.90 -4.49 17.20
C HIS A 118 -15.19 -3.69 16.93
N ALA A 119 -15.89 -3.25 17.97
CA ALA A 119 -17.14 -2.49 17.84
C ALA A 119 -16.96 -1.32 16.86
N GLY A 120 -17.90 -1.17 15.92
CA GLY A 120 -17.87 -0.14 14.89
C GLY A 120 -16.88 -0.37 13.75
N ALA A 121 -16.06 -1.40 13.80
CA ALA A 121 -15.12 -1.71 12.73
C ALA A 121 -15.83 -2.22 11.46
N ARG A 122 -15.22 -1.95 10.32
CA ARG A 122 -15.62 -2.48 9.01
C ARG A 122 -14.45 -3.16 8.32
N ARG A 123 -14.76 -4.03 7.38
CA ARG A 123 -13.81 -4.70 6.49
C ARG A 123 -14.14 -4.36 5.04
N ILE A 124 -13.14 -4.43 4.17
CA ILE A 124 -13.34 -4.29 2.72
C ILE A 124 -13.80 -5.65 2.19
N GLN A 125 -14.89 -5.66 1.42
CA GLN A 125 -15.37 -6.88 0.78
C GLN A 125 -14.33 -7.41 -0.20
N GLY A 126 -14.01 -8.69 -0.13
CA GLY A 126 -12.94 -9.30 -0.93
C GLY A 126 -11.53 -9.10 -0.38
N GLY A 127 -11.41 -8.44 0.81
CA GLY A 127 -10.16 -8.25 1.51
C GLY A 127 -9.53 -6.88 1.31
N ALA A 128 -8.67 -6.48 2.25
CA ALA A 128 -8.08 -5.14 2.29
C ALA A 128 -7.15 -4.85 1.10
N ALA A 129 -6.60 -5.89 0.43
CA ALA A 129 -5.77 -5.70 -0.76
C ALA A 129 -6.54 -5.04 -1.92
N GLN A 130 -7.88 -5.16 -1.98
CA GLN A 130 -8.71 -4.49 -2.99
C GLN A 130 -8.46 -2.98 -3.04
N LEU A 131 -8.16 -2.34 -1.91
CA LEU A 131 -7.82 -0.93 -1.87
C LEU A 131 -6.48 -0.64 -2.58
N ALA A 132 -5.48 -1.48 -2.38
CA ALA A 132 -4.19 -1.32 -3.04
C ALA A 132 -4.32 -1.57 -4.56
N ASP A 133 -5.08 -2.59 -4.95
CA ASP A 133 -5.33 -2.94 -6.35
C ASP A 133 -6.09 -1.84 -7.07
N ALA A 134 -7.14 -1.27 -6.45
CA ALA A 134 -7.92 -0.18 -7.02
C ALA A 134 -7.06 1.10 -7.21
N LEU A 135 -6.23 1.45 -6.22
CA LEU A 135 -5.31 2.59 -6.35
C LEU A 135 -4.29 2.37 -7.48
N ALA A 136 -3.74 1.16 -7.60
CA ALA A 136 -2.76 0.84 -8.63
C ALA A 136 -3.38 0.84 -10.04
N ALA A 137 -4.65 0.44 -10.17
CA ALA A 137 -5.36 0.40 -11.44
C ALA A 137 -5.56 1.80 -12.06
N GLU A 138 -5.53 2.86 -11.26
CA GLU A 138 -5.64 4.24 -11.74
C GLU A 138 -4.28 4.85 -12.15
N LEU A 139 -3.17 4.15 -11.93
CA LEU A 139 -1.84 4.66 -12.30
C LEU A 139 -1.55 4.46 -13.79
N PRO A 140 -0.85 5.40 -14.44
CA PRO A 140 -0.41 5.24 -15.83
C PRO A 140 0.45 4.00 -16.03
N ALA A 141 0.35 3.41 -17.21
CA ALA A 141 1.21 2.28 -17.59
C ALA A 141 2.70 2.63 -17.44
N GLY A 142 3.45 1.74 -16.78
CA GLY A 142 4.89 1.92 -16.54
C GLY A 142 5.24 2.83 -15.35
N CYS A 143 4.27 3.49 -14.72
CA CYS A 143 4.50 4.29 -13.51
C CYS A 143 4.96 3.42 -12.33
N LEU A 144 4.32 2.28 -12.12
CA LEU A 144 4.65 1.31 -11.06
C LEU A 144 5.69 0.29 -11.57
N GLN A 145 6.78 0.14 -10.83
CA GLN A 145 7.84 -0.82 -11.09
C GLN A 145 8.07 -1.70 -9.85
N LEU A 146 7.74 -2.98 -9.97
CA LEU A 146 7.98 -4.01 -8.96
C LEU A 146 9.39 -4.61 -9.08
N GLY A 147 9.88 -5.25 -8.01
CA GLY A 147 11.20 -5.86 -7.98
C GLY A 147 12.35 -4.86 -8.13
N LYS A 148 12.15 -3.61 -7.65
CA LYS A 148 13.10 -2.49 -7.76
C LYS A 148 13.53 -1.99 -6.36
N PRO A 149 14.32 -2.77 -5.61
CA PRO A 149 14.80 -2.33 -4.31
C PRO A 149 15.76 -1.16 -4.45
N VAL A 150 15.42 -0.05 -3.79
CA VAL A 150 16.29 1.13 -3.69
C VAL A 150 17.33 0.88 -2.61
N ARG A 151 18.60 1.14 -2.93
CA ARG A 151 19.73 0.97 -2.01
C ARG A 151 20.28 2.28 -1.48
N VAL A 152 20.39 3.29 -2.35
CA VAL A 152 20.98 4.58 -1.97
C VAL A 152 20.24 5.71 -2.67
N LEU A 153 20.05 6.79 -1.95
CA LEU A 153 19.64 8.09 -2.49
C LEU A 153 20.82 9.04 -2.37
N ARG A 154 21.16 9.73 -3.45
CA ARG A 154 22.25 10.73 -3.48
C ARG A 154 21.72 12.05 -3.98
N ASP A 155 21.81 13.07 -3.14
CA ASP A 155 21.58 14.43 -3.55
C ASP A 155 22.78 14.94 -4.38
N ARG A 156 22.50 15.41 -5.60
CA ARG A 156 23.47 15.99 -6.52
C ARG A 156 23.28 17.53 -6.66
N GLY A 157 22.44 18.12 -5.82
CA GLY A 157 22.10 19.53 -5.84
C GLY A 157 21.06 19.87 -6.91
N SER A 158 21.24 19.45 -8.16
CA SER A 158 20.29 19.67 -9.26
C SER A 158 19.24 18.56 -9.43
N HIS A 159 19.48 17.41 -8.84
CA HIS A 159 18.61 16.22 -8.90
C HIS A 159 18.98 15.21 -7.81
N ILE A 160 18.05 14.32 -7.50
CA ILE A 160 18.30 13.14 -6.68
C ILE A 160 18.61 11.95 -7.59
N GLU A 161 19.71 11.28 -7.32
CA GLU A 161 20.10 10.02 -7.97
C GLU A 161 19.64 8.84 -7.10
N ILE A 162 18.85 7.94 -7.69
CA ILE A 162 18.26 6.78 -7.03
C ILE A 162 18.99 5.53 -7.49
N MET A 163 19.80 4.95 -6.62
CA MET A 163 20.54 3.72 -6.90
C MET A 163 19.70 2.51 -6.54
N LEU A 164 19.42 1.67 -7.52
CA LEU A 164 18.75 0.39 -7.34
C LEU A 164 19.75 -0.71 -7.00
N GLU A 165 19.28 -1.82 -6.46
CA GLU A 165 20.11 -3.01 -6.23
C GLU A 165 20.62 -3.57 -7.56
N THR A 166 19.80 -3.56 -8.59
CA THR A 166 20.13 -4.01 -9.95
C THR A 166 19.58 -3.03 -10.98
N GLY A 167 20.30 -2.85 -12.07
CA GLY A 167 19.90 -1.97 -13.17
C GLY A 167 20.53 -0.58 -13.11
N ALA A 168 20.15 0.27 -14.07
CA ALA A 168 20.65 1.62 -14.16
C ALA A 168 20.04 2.52 -13.07
N PRO A 169 20.76 3.54 -12.57
CA PRO A 169 20.21 4.51 -11.63
C PRO A 169 19.11 5.33 -12.28
N LEU A 170 18.13 5.73 -11.46
CA LEU A 170 17.08 6.69 -11.83
C LEU A 170 17.45 8.09 -11.33
N ARG A 171 16.75 9.09 -11.85
CA ARG A 171 16.91 10.49 -11.43
C ARG A 171 15.55 11.14 -11.23
N ALA A 172 15.45 11.96 -10.17
CA ALA A 172 14.29 12.81 -9.90
C ALA A 172 14.73 14.26 -9.61
N ARG A 173 13.82 15.20 -9.83
CA ARG A 173 14.07 16.62 -9.49
C ARG A 173 13.91 16.91 -8.01
#